data_859204736773cb871ee35c4c49f3b4f5
#
_entry.id   859204736773cb871ee35c4c49f3b4f5
#
_cell.length_a   1.000
_cell.length_b   1.000
_cell.length_c   1.000
_cell.angle_alpha   90.00
_cell.angle_beta   90.00
_cell.angle_gamma   90.00
#
_symmetry.space_group_name_H-M   'P 1'
#
loop_
_entity.id
_entity.type
_entity.pdbx_description
1 polymer ?
#
loop_
_entity_poly.entity_id
_entity_poly.type
_entity_poly.pdbx_seq_one_letter_code
_entity_poly.pdbx_strand_id
1 'polypeptide(L)'
;DKKNVHLDNIKLTYYDGSDQEALIRNFTDGAYSAARLYPNSSSFASVKKQYANNIIYSLQDATSYYYNFNLNRQSYNHTSKKTDAQNAATQEAVLNKAFRQAINFAYNRTSYGAQSNGKDGATKVLRNTLVPPTFVSIGDKTFGDVVSSKLVNYGSEWSNMNLADAQDAYYNPEKAKAKFAQA
;
A
#
# COMPACT_ATOMS: atom_id res chain seq x y z
N ASP A 1 9.79 31.73 -13.99
CA ASP A 1 10.29 32.79 -13.11
C ASP A 1 11.80 32.61 -12.92
N LYS A 2 12.60 33.41 -13.63
CA LYS A 2 14.08 33.31 -13.62
C LYS A 2 14.69 33.53 -12.23
N LYS A 3 13.99 34.19 -11.31
CA LYS A 3 14.49 34.46 -9.95
C LYS A 3 14.57 33.20 -9.10
N ASN A 4 13.85 32.15 -9.46
CA ASN A 4 13.80 30.87 -8.72
C ASN A 4 14.59 29.76 -9.44
N VAL A 5 15.32 30.09 -10.51
CA VAL A 5 16.19 29.14 -11.22
C VAL A 5 17.60 29.30 -10.73
N HIS A 6 18.10 28.28 -10.03
CA HIS A 6 19.44 28.29 -9.41
C HIS A 6 20.35 27.19 -9.99
N LEU A 7 19.87 26.44 -10.98
CA LEU A 7 20.63 25.39 -11.66
C LEU A 7 20.84 25.75 -13.13
N ASP A 8 22.07 25.73 -13.60
CA ASP A 8 22.41 25.95 -15.01
C ASP A 8 22.18 24.70 -15.85
N ASN A 9 22.44 23.54 -15.28
CA ASN A 9 22.34 22.26 -15.97
C ASN A 9 21.71 21.17 -15.09
N ILE A 10 20.85 20.36 -15.68
CA ILE A 10 20.30 19.13 -15.08
C ILE A 10 20.69 17.97 -16.00
N LYS A 11 21.49 17.02 -15.52
CA LYS A 11 21.88 15.81 -16.23
C LYS A 11 21.10 14.63 -15.67
N LEU A 12 20.25 14.02 -16.48
CA LEU A 12 19.55 12.80 -16.16
C LEU A 12 20.30 11.59 -16.74
N THR A 13 20.64 10.64 -15.90
CA THR A 13 21.30 9.40 -16.32
C THR A 13 20.29 8.26 -16.26
N TYR A 14 20.19 7.52 -17.37
CA TYR A 14 19.29 6.36 -17.42
C TYR A 14 19.72 5.27 -16.45
N TYR A 15 18.76 4.66 -15.79
CA TYR A 15 18.92 3.53 -14.90
C TYR A 15 17.90 2.44 -15.26
N ASP A 16 18.36 1.23 -15.49
CA ASP A 16 17.53 0.11 -15.97
C ASP A 16 16.80 -0.66 -14.86
N GLY A 17 17.06 -0.33 -13.58
CA GLY A 17 16.45 -1.00 -12.44
C GLY A 17 17.16 -2.27 -11.97
N SER A 18 18.26 -2.68 -12.60
CA SER A 18 18.93 -3.95 -12.32
C SER A 18 19.71 -4.00 -11.01
N ASP A 19 20.33 -2.88 -10.60
CA ASP A 19 21.13 -2.79 -9.39
C ASP A 19 20.80 -1.52 -8.58
N GLN A 20 19.88 -1.64 -7.64
CA GLN A 20 19.46 -0.53 -6.78
C GLN A 20 20.62 0.06 -5.96
N GLU A 21 21.63 -0.75 -5.62
CA GLU A 21 22.79 -0.30 -4.87
C GLU A 21 23.72 0.59 -5.70
N ALA A 22 23.71 0.46 -7.03
CA ALA A 22 24.49 1.31 -7.91
C ALA A 22 24.09 2.79 -7.81
N LEU A 23 22.80 3.08 -7.57
CA LEU A 23 22.34 4.46 -7.38
C LEU A 23 23.00 5.10 -6.16
N ILE A 24 23.11 4.34 -5.08
CA ILE A 24 23.70 4.83 -3.83
C ILE A 24 25.22 4.93 -3.94
N ARG A 25 25.88 3.94 -4.57
CA ARG A 25 27.33 4.04 -4.83
C ARG A 25 27.66 5.31 -5.61
N ASN A 26 26.98 5.56 -6.71
CA ASN A 26 27.21 6.76 -7.53
C ASN A 26 26.92 8.07 -6.79
N PHE A 27 25.96 8.07 -5.86
CA PHE A 27 25.72 9.22 -4.99
C PHE A 27 26.85 9.41 -3.96
N THR A 28 27.28 8.35 -3.30
CA THR A 28 28.36 8.39 -2.30
C THR A 28 29.72 8.76 -2.91
N ASP A 29 29.96 8.35 -4.13
CA ASP A 29 31.17 8.64 -4.90
C ASP A 29 31.14 10.05 -5.55
N GLY A 30 30.05 10.79 -5.36
CA GLY A 30 29.90 12.15 -5.89
C GLY A 30 29.54 12.24 -7.38
N ALA A 31 29.28 11.10 -8.04
CA ALA A 31 28.87 11.08 -9.45
C ALA A 31 27.43 11.59 -9.64
N TYR A 32 26.58 11.42 -8.62
CA TYR A 32 25.21 11.93 -8.62
C TYR A 32 25.00 12.94 -7.49
N SER A 33 24.29 14.03 -7.79
CA SER A 33 23.87 15.02 -6.80
C SER A 33 22.65 14.56 -5.98
N ALA A 34 21.87 13.65 -6.53
CA ALA A 34 20.72 13.01 -5.88
C ALA A 34 20.52 11.59 -6.41
N ALA A 35 20.05 10.69 -5.56
CA ALA A 35 19.73 9.32 -5.94
C ALA A 35 18.52 8.82 -5.17
N ARG A 36 17.79 7.88 -5.78
CA ARG A 36 16.70 7.19 -5.08
C ARG A 36 17.29 6.17 -4.11
N LEU A 37 16.89 6.27 -2.85
CA LEU A 37 17.20 5.28 -1.82
C LEU A 37 15.98 4.36 -1.63
N TYR A 38 16.19 3.07 -1.86
CA TYR A 38 15.14 2.06 -1.68
C TYR A 38 15.17 1.50 -0.25
N PRO A 39 14.05 1.53 0.48
CA PRO A 39 14.02 1.08 1.88
C PRO A 39 14.31 -0.42 2.08
N ASN A 40 14.19 -1.23 1.03
CA ASN A 40 14.53 -2.66 1.03
C ASN A 40 15.95 -2.96 0.55
N SER A 41 16.76 -1.94 0.22
CA SER A 41 18.15 -2.14 -0.17
C SER A 41 19.02 -2.51 1.02
N SER A 42 20.12 -3.22 0.77
CA SER A 42 21.08 -3.63 1.81
C SER A 42 21.79 -2.44 2.45
N SER A 43 22.02 -1.36 1.68
CA SER A 43 22.66 -0.13 2.13
C SER A 43 21.74 0.82 2.89
N PHE A 44 20.42 0.59 2.92
CA PHE A 44 19.44 1.53 3.47
C PHE A 44 19.79 2.00 4.89
N ALA A 45 20.08 1.06 5.79
CA ALA A 45 20.35 1.38 7.19
C ALA A 45 21.62 2.24 7.37
N SER A 46 22.69 1.93 6.64
CA SER A 46 23.96 2.67 6.68
C SER A 46 23.82 4.07 6.09
N VAL A 47 23.16 4.17 4.93
CA VAL A 47 22.90 5.45 4.26
C VAL A 47 21.99 6.33 5.11
N LYS A 48 20.93 5.76 5.69
CA LYS A 48 20.03 6.49 6.60
C LYS A 48 20.79 7.04 7.82
N LYS A 49 21.75 6.29 8.37
CA LYS A 49 22.58 6.74 9.48
C LYS A 49 23.52 7.88 9.06
N GLN A 50 24.14 7.75 7.89
CA GLN A 50 25.16 8.71 7.40
C GLN A 50 24.55 10.00 6.87
N TYR A 51 23.41 9.92 6.19
CA TYR A 51 22.78 11.03 5.46
C TYR A 51 21.38 11.39 5.99
N ALA A 52 21.11 11.17 7.28
CA ALA A 52 19.78 11.36 7.87
C ALA A 52 19.12 12.69 7.51
N ASN A 53 19.90 13.77 7.53
CA ASN A 53 19.42 15.14 7.24
C ASN A 53 19.22 15.43 5.74
N ASN A 54 19.68 14.54 4.88
CA ASN A 54 19.60 14.69 3.42
C ASN A 54 18.54 13.77 2.80
N ILE A 55 17.88 12.92 3.60
CA ILE A 55 16.81 12.03 3.12
C ILE A 55 15.52 12.82 3.03
N ILE A 56 14.99 12.88 1.81
CA ILE A 56 13.70 13.49 1.52
C ILE A 56 12.71 12.39 1.18
N TYR A 57 11.61 12.34 1.90
CA TYR A 57 10.48 11.47 1.53
C TYR A 57 9.62 12.17 0.51
N SER A 58 9.29 11.46 -0.59
CA SER A 58 8.33 11.99 -1.57
C SER A 58 6.96 12.18 -0.93
N LEU A 59 6.18 13.11 -1.45
CA LEU A 59 4.77 13.22 -1.13
C LEU A 59 4.02 11.95 -1.59
N GLN A 60 2.92 11.66 -0.94
CA GLN A 60 1.99 10.63 -1.40
C GLN A 60 1.40 11.05 -2.76
N ASP A 61 1.41 10.11 -3.70
CA ASP A 61 0.72 10.29 -4.97
C ASP A 61 -0.77 9.89 -4.86
N ALA A 62 -1.51 10.06 -5.94
CA ALA A 62 -2.92 9.68 -6.02
C ALA A 62 -3.14 8.19 -6.32
N THR A 63 -2.08 7.40 -6.46
CA THR A 63 -2.14 5.98 -6.82
C THR A 63 -2.55 5.14 -5.64
N SER A 64 -3.55 4.27 -5.82
CA SER A 64 -3.94 3.26 -4.84
C SER A 64 -3.80 1.88 -5.45
N TYR A 65 -3.05 1.00 -4.76
CA TYR A 65 -2.95 -0.41 -5.12
C TYR A 65 -3.92 -1.21 -4.26
N TYR A 66 -4.73 -2.06 -4.90
CA TYR A 66 -5.74 -2.84 -4.21
C TYR A 66 -5.95 -4.19 -4.88
N TYR A 67 -6.50 -5.12 -4.16
CA TYR A 67 -7.09 -6.34 -4.73
C TYR A 67 -8.61 -6.28 -4.61
N ASN A 68 -9.29 -6.91 -5.55
CA ASN A 68 -10.73 -7.05 -5.53
C ASN A 68 -11.13 -8.49 -5.75
N PHE A 69 -12.32 -8.84 -5.26
CA PHE A 69 -12.92 -10.15 -5.52
C PHE A 69 -13.69 -10.11 -6.83
N ASN A 70 -13.44 -11.07 -7.71
CA ASN A 70 -14.25 -11.24 -8.90
C ASN A 70 -15.57 -11.94 -8.52
N LEU A 71 -16.62 -11.16 -8.34
CA LEU A 71 -17.94 -11.66 -7.91
C LEU A 71 -18.73 -12.31 -9.05
N ASN A 72 -18.31 -12.17 -10.29
CA ASN A 72 -18.96 -12.76 -11.46
C ASN A 72 -17.93 -13.40 -12.38
N ARG A 73 -17.30 -14.47 -11.91
CA ARG A 73 -16.24 -15.13 -12.66
C ARG A 73 -16.79 -16.00 -13.77
N GLN A 74 -16.38 -15.72 -15.00
CA GLN A 74 -16.87 -16.44 -16.20
C GLN A 74 -15.96 -17.60 -16.61
N SER A 75 -14.72 -17.67 -16.14
CA SER A 75 -13.78 -18.71 -16.54
C SER A 75 -12.79 -19.06 -15.43
N TYR A 76 -12.48 -20.34 -15.33
CA TYR A 76 -11.48 -20.89 -14.41
C TYR A 76 -10.26 -21.47 -15.13
N ASN A 77 -10.10 -21.20 -16.43
CA ASN A 77 -9.07 -21.83 -17.28
C ASN A 77 -7.64 -21.65 -16.77
N HIS A 78 -7.35 -20.51 -16.11
CA HIS A 78 -6.03 -20.18 -15.58
C HIS A 78 -5.92 -20.42 -14.06
N THR A 79 -6.71 -21.34 -13.52
CA THR A 79 -6.70 -21.68 -12.09
C THR A 79 -6.40 -23.14 -11.87
N SER A 80 -6.16 -23.53 -10.61
CA SER A 80 -6.05 -24.93 -10.21
C SER A 80 -7.40 -25.65 -10.09
N LYS A 81 -8.51 -24.94 -10.28
CA LYS A 81 -9.88 -25.53 -10.22
C LYS A 81 -10.15 -26.30 -11.50
N LYS A 82 -10.43 -27.60 -11.36
CA LYS A 82 -10.53 -28.53 -12.50
C LYS A 82 -11.93 -29.15 -12.66
N THR A 83 -12.80 -29.02 -11.66
CA THR A 83 -14.15 -29.59 -11.69
C THR A 83 -15.22 -28.52 -11.49
N ASP A 84 -16.43 -28.76 -11.98
CA ASP A 84 -17.56 -27.85 -11.78
C ASP A 84 -17.88 -27.66 -10.31
N ALA A 85 -17.75 -28.71 -9.49
CA ALA A 85 -17.94 -28.62 -8.05
C ALA A 85 -16.92 -27.65 -7.39
N GLN A 86 -15.65 -27.69 -7.79
CA GLN A 86 -14.64 -26.75 -7.31
C GLN A 86 -14.93 -25.31 -7.76
N ASN A 87 -15.42 -25.14 -8.97
CA ASN A 87 -15.80 -23.85 -9.52
C ASN A 87 -16.99 -23.26 -8.76
N ALA A 88 -18.03 -24.06 -8.54
CA ALA A 88 -19.23 -23.69 -7.79
C ALA A 88 -18.87 -23.30 -6.34
N ALA A 89 -18.12 -24.14 -5.62
CA ALA A 89 -17.70 -23.87 -4.25
C ALA A 89 -16.84 -22.59 -4.14
N THR A 90 -15.98 -22.33 -5.14
CA THR A 90 -15.18 -21.10 -5.18
C THR A 90 -16.07 -19.87 -5.37
N GLN A 91 -17.07 -19.96 -6.26
CA GLN A 91 -18.02 -18.88 -6.51
C GLN A 91 -18.88 -18.59 -5.28
N GLU A 92 -19.38 -19.64 -4.62
CA GLU A 92 -20.15 -19.53 -3.38
C GLU A 92 -19.34 -18.83 -2.27
N ALA A 93 -18.10 -19.27 -2.03
CA ALA A 93 -17.22 -18.66 -1.05
C ALA A 93 -16.97 -17.16 -1.35
N VAL A 94 -16.68 -16.83 -2.61
CA VAL A 94 -16.43 -15.44 -3.00
C VAL A 94 -17.68 -14.57 -2.89
N LEU A 95 -18.87 -15.12 -3.11
CA LEU A 95 -20.14 -14.40 -2.92
C LEU A 95 -20.52 -14.24 -1.45
N ASN A 96 -20.00 -15.08 -0.57
CA ASN A 96 -20.23 -14.95 0.87
C ASN A 96 -19.55 -13.71 1.44
N LYS A 97 -20.34 -12.79 2.02
CA LYS A 97 -19.84 -11.53 2.59
C LYS A 97 -18.87 -11.77 3.76
N ALA A 98 -19.19 -12.72 4.64
CA ALA A 98 -18.36 -13.02 5.81
C ALA A 98 -16.99 -13.57 5.37
N PHE A 99 -16.95 -14.42 4.34
CA PHE A 99 -15.70 -14.91 3.76
C PHE A 99 -14.81 -13.78 3.25
N ARG A 100 -15.35 -12.82 2.49
CA ARG A 100 -14.57 -11.68 2.00
C ARG A 100 -14.06 -10.78 3.13
N GLN A 101 -14.88 -10.59 4.17
CA GLN A 101 -14.48 -9.84 5.37
C GLN A 101 -13.36 -10.56 6.13
N ALA A 102 -13.46 -11.89 6.25
CA ALA A 102 -12.44 -12.72 6.87
C ALA A 102 -11.08 -12.59 6.16
N ILE A 103 -11.06 -12.68 4.84
CA ILE A 103 -9.85 -12.47 4.02
C ILE A 103 -9.26 -11.09 4.29
N ASN A 104 -10.08 -10.04 4.32
CA ASN A 104 -9.62 -8.68 4.55
C ASN A 104 -8.97 -8.52 5.95
N PHE A 105 -9.55 -9.11 6.99
CA PHE A 105 -8.98 -9.08 8.34
C PHE A 105 -7.76 -9.98 8.51
N ALA A 106 -7.63 -11.05 7.73
CA ALA A 106 -6.51 -11.97 7.78
C ALA A 106 -5.25 -11.42 7.08
N TYR A 107 -5.41 -10.51 6.13
CA TYR A 107 -4.33 -10.04 5.27
C TYR A 107 -3.46 -9.00 5.96
N ASN A 108 -2.25 -9.39 6.35
CA ASN A 108 -1.26 -8.49 6.95
C ASN A 108 -0.58 -7.64 5.88
N ARG A 109 -1.15 -6.48 5.59
CA ARG A 109 -0.64 -5.55 4.58
C ARG A 109 0.71 -4.94 4.98
N THR A 110 0.97 -4.78 6.26
CA THR A 110 2.27 -4.30 6.76
C THR A 110 3.39 -5.27 6.41
N SER A 111 3.18 -6.56 6.68
CA SER A 111 4.15 -7.60 6.32
C SER A 111 4.37 -7.70 4.80
N TYR A 112 3.31 -7.57 4.02
CA TYR A 112 3.39 -7.54 2.56
C TYR A 112 4.16 -6.30 2.08
N GLY A 113 3.82 -5.12 2.59
CA GLY A 113 4.47 -3.86 2.24
C GLY A 113 5.97 -3.83 2.60
N ALA A 114 6.37 -4.54 3.66
CA ALA A 114 7.76 -4.62 4.07
C ALA A 114 8.68 -5.29 3.04
N GLN A 115 8.15 -6.18 2.20
CA GLN A 115 8.93 -6.87 1.17
C GLN A 115 9.52 -5.90 0.14
N SER A 116 8.77 -4.88 -0.24
CA SER A 116 9.20 -3.88 -1.24
C SER A 116 9.71 -2.59 -0.60
N ASN A 117 9.20 -2.22 0.58
CA ASN A 117 9.44 -0.93 1.19
C ASN A 117 10.30 -1.01 2.48
N GLY A 118 10.82 -2.20 2.80
CA GLY A 118 11.54 -2.44 4.06
C GLY A 118 10.67 -2.19 5.29
N LYS A 119 11.20 -2.45 6.47
CA LYS A 119 10.48 -2.28 7.74
C LYS A 119 10.04 -0.82 7.97
N ASP A 120 10.90 0.13 7.64
CA ASP A 120 10.68 1.56 7.85
C ASP A 120 9.61 2.15 6.93
N GLY A 121 9.44 1.58 5.74
CA GLY A 121 8.45 2.02 4.75
C GLY A 121 7.16 1.21 4.75
N ALA A 122 7.12 0.09 5.48
CA ALA A 122 6.05 -0.91 5.38
C ALA A 122 4.64 -0.34 5.61
N THR A 123 4.47 0.54 6.59
CA THR A 123 3.17 1.16 6.87
C THR A 123 2.95 2.45 6.08
N LYS A 124 4.02 3.17 5.73
CA LYS A 124 3.93 4.51 5.08
C LYS A 124 3.19 4.49 3.74
N VAL A 125 3.19 3.36 3.06
CA VAL A 125 2.51 3.17 1.77
C VAL A 125 1.07 2.65 1.90
N LEU A 126 0.61 2.35 3.11
CA LEU A 126 -0.71 1.77 3.34
C LEU A 126 -1.80 2.84 3.24
N ARG A 127 -2.85 2.49 2.50
CA ARG A 127 -4.08 3.26 2.38
C ARG A 127 -5.26 2.43 2.86
N ASN A 128 -6.18 3.07 3.56
CA ASN A 128 -7.35 2.41 4.12
C ASN A 128 -8.65 2.74 3.37
N THR A 129 -8.57 3.64 2.41
CA THR A 129 -9.66 3.97 1.47
C THR A 129 -9.13 3.95 0.04
N LEU A 130 -10.01 3.68 -0.93
CA LEU A 130 -9.61 3.66 -2.34
C LEU A 130 -9.15 5.05 -2.80
N VAL A 131 -9.89 6.09 -2.41
CA VAL A 131 -9.46 7.48 -2.57
C VAL A 131 -8.66 7.86 -1.32
N PRO A 132 -7.43 8.38 -1.45
CA PRO A 132 -6.64 8.79 -0.29
C PRO A 132 -7.43 9.76 0.60
N PRO A 133 -7.37 9.61 1.93
CA PRO A 133 -8.22 10.37 2.86
C PRO A 133 -8.14 11.87 2.70
N THR A 134 -6.95 12.40 2.38
CA THR A 134 -6.70 13.84 2.26
C THR A 134 -6.74 14.36 0.82
N PHE A 135 -7.04 13.50 -0.15
CA PHE A 135 -7.00 13.87 -1.57
C PHE A 135 -8.17 14.78 -1.98
N VAL A 136 -9.32 14.61 -1.33
CA VAL A 136 -10.52 15.43 -1.57
C VAL A 136 -11.07 15.93 -0.23
N SER A 137 -11.49 17.17 -0.19
CA SER A 137 -12.22 17.76 0.93
C SER A 137 -13.69 17.93 0.58
N ILE A 138 -14.57 17.72 1.55
CA ILE A 138 -16.02 17.89 1.46
C ILE A 138 -16.41 18.89 2.55
N GLY A 139 -16.55 20.16 2.17
CA GLY A 139 -16.60 21.25 3.14
C GLY A 139 -15.28 21.31 3.94
N ASP A 140 -15.39 21.39 5.26
CA ASP A 140 -14.23 21.45 6.17
C ASP A 140 -13.66 20.06 6.57
N LYS A 141 -14.20 18.99 5.99
CA LYS A 141 -13.81 17.61 6.32
C LYS A 141 -13.04 16.97 5.17
N THR A 142 -12.06 16.14 5.50
CA THR A 142 -11.42 15.28 4.50
C THR A 142 -12.37 14.16 4.07
N PHE A 143 -12.13 13.59 2.89
CA PHE A 143 -12.87 12.39 2.43
C PHE A 143 -12.78 11.25 3.44
N GLY A 144 -11.60 11.06 4.04
CA GLY A 144 -11.39 10.04 5.07
C GLY A 144 -12.29 10.23 6.31
N ASP A 145 -12.46 11.48 6.77
CA ASP A 145 -13.36 11.78 7.91
C ASP A 145 -14.82 11.45 7.57
N VAL A 146 -15.25 11.78 6.34
CA VAL A 146 -16.61 11.46 5.89
C VAL A 146 -16.81 9.95 5.80
N VAL A 147 -15.87 9.20 5.22
CA VAL A 147 -15.96 7.72 5.14
C VAL A 147 -15.98 7.12 6.56
N SER A 148 -15.07 7.54 7.43
CA SER A 148 -15.00 7.06 8.82
C SER A 148 -16.32 7.27 9.56
N SER A 149 -16.97 8.42 9.38
CA SER A 149 -18.26 8.74 10.00
C SER A 149 -19.42 7.85 9.52
N LYS A 150 -19.27 7.18 8.35
CA LYS A 150 -20.30 6.32 7.77
C LYS A 150 -20.10 4.84 8.06
N LEU A 151 -18.94 4.46 8.59
CA LEU A 151 -18.64 3.02 8.83
C LEU A 151 -19.60 2.37 9.81
N VAL A 152 -20.12 3.10 10.78
CA VAL A 152 -21.12 2.61 11.74
C VAL A 152 -22.36 2.04 11.05
N ASN A 153 -22.71 2.50 9.86
CA ASN A 153 -23.84 2.02 9.09
C ASN A 153 -23.66 0.58 8.57
N TYR A 154 -22.45 0.03 8.63
CA TYR A 154 -22.11 -1.32 8.18
C TYR A 154 -21.98 -2.32 9.34
N GLY A 155 -22.14 -1.86 10.57
CA GLY A 155 -22.07 -2.66 11.78
C GLY A 155 -21.18 -2.01 12.85
N SER A 156 -21.46 -2.33 14.12
CA SER A 156 -20.71 -1.77 15.25
C SER A 156 -19.22 -2.16 15.22
N GLU A 157 -18.89 -3.30 14.63
CA GLU A 157 -17.52 -3.77 14.45
C GLU A 157 -16.68 -2.90 13.52
N TRP A 158 -17.31 -2.03 12.72
CA TRP A 158 -16.64 -1.09 11.81
C TRP A 158 -16.54 0.31 12.39
N SER A 159 -17.26 0.59 13.49
CA SER A 159 -17.14 1.86 14.18
C SER A 159 -15.74 2.01 14.81
N ASN A 160 -15.27 3.23 14.94
CA ASN A 160 -13.98 3.57 15.54
C ASN A 160 -12.72 3.01 14.82
N MET A 161 -12.86 2.55 13.57
CA MET A 161 -11.68 2.22 12.75
C MET A 161 -10.97 3.51 12.33
N ASN A 162 -9.68 3.57 12.59
CA ASN A 162 -8.86 4.67 12.09
C ASN A 162 -8.45 4.38 10.64
N LEU A 163 -9.05 5.10 9.70
CA LEU A 163 -8.81 4.97 8.26
C LEU A 163 -7.72 5.91 7.74
N ALA A 164 -7.00 6.61 8.60
CA ALA A 164 -5.89 7.44 8.18
C ALA A 164 -4.84 6.60 7.42
N ASP A 165 -4.12 7.24 6.51
CA ASP A 165 -3.01 6.63 5.79
C ASP A 165 -1.86 6.26 6.74
N ALA A 166 -0.92 5.48 6.22
CA ALA A 166 0.29 5.05 6.91
C ALA A 166 0.08 4.13 8.12
N GLN A 167 -1.03 3.43 8.16
CA GLN A 167 -1.32 2.42 9.18
C GLN A 167 -2.19 1.30 8.61
N ASP A 168 -2.16 0.10 9.22
CA ASP A 168 -3.04 -1.00 8.86
C ASP A 168 -4.29 -0.98 9.74
N ALA A 169 -5.40 -0.45 9.21
CA ALA A 169 -6.67 -0.37 9.93
C ALA A 169 -7.43 -1.70 9.98
N TYR A 170 -7.10 -2.65 9.10
CA TYR A 170 -7.93 -3.84 8.89
C TYR A 170 -7.35 -5.11 9.50
N TYR A 171 -6.04 -5.29 9.55
CA TYR A 171 -5.45 -6.53 10.00
C TYR A 171 -5.86 -6.88 11.44
N ASN A 172 -6.60 -7.96 11.58
CA ASN A 172 -7.09 -8.46 12.87
C ASN A 172 -7.37 -9.97 12.79
N PRO A 173 -6.42 -10.84 13.18
CA PRO A 173 -6.56 -12.28 13.10
C PRO A 173 -7.78 -12.86 13.85
N GLU A 174 -8.15 -12.26 15.00
CA GLU A 174 -9.29 -12.76 15.77
C GLU A 174 -10.61 -12.44 15.07
N LYS A 175 -10.77 -11.24 14.51
CA LYS A 175 -11.92 -10.91 13.66
C LYS A 175 -11.95 -11.79 12.40
N ALA A 176 -10.79 -12.10 11.82
CA ALA A 176 -10.71 -13.00 10.69
C ALA A 176 -11.27 -14.40 11.01
N LYS A 177 -10.83 -15.00 12.13
CA LYS A 177 -11.34 -16.30 12.60
C LYS A 177 -12.85 -16.28 12.83
N ALA A 178 -13.35 -15.26 13.52
CA ALA A 178 -14.78 -15.10 13.77
C ALA A 178 -15.59 -14.99 12.48
N LYS A 179 -15.08 -14.25 11.48
CA LYS A 179 -15.74 -14.12 10.17
C LYS A 179 -15.66 -15.39 9.32
N PHE A 180 -14.56 -16.14 9.39
CA PHE A 180 -14.50 -17.47 8.74
C PHE A 180 -15.48 -18.46 9.36
N ALA A 181 -15.71 -18.40 10.67
CA ALA A 181 -16.70 -19.25 11.33
C ALA A 181 -18.15 -18.88 10.97
N GLN A 182 -18.40 -17.68 10.46
CA GLN A 182 -19.71 -17.23 9.96
C GLN A 182 -19.93 -17.55 8.48
N ALA A 183 -18.87 -17.85 7.75
CA ALA A 183 -18.90 -18.09 6.32
C ALA A 183 -19.32 -19.51 5.96
#